data_dacff1520e2783c877d7928edbddaf7c
#
_entry.id   dacff1520e2783c877d7928edbddaf7c
#
_cell.length_a   1.000
_cell.length_b   1.000
_cell.length_c   1.000
_cell.angle_alpha   90.00
_cell.angle_beta   90.00
_cell.angle_gamma   90.00
#
_symmetry.space_group_name_H-M   'P 1'
#
loop_
_entity.id
_entity.type
_entity.pdbx_description
1 polymer ?
#
loop_
_entity_poly.entity_id
_entity_poly.type
_entity_poly.pdbx_seq_one_letter_code
_entity_poly.pdbx_strand_id
1 'polypeptide(L)'
;MHKLVAGVAGFVLAVLMLAGCAGDDGTTGVTVEAKEMRFTPKSATLGAGRQVVTVHNAGHLRHTFSINSLGEEVTVNPGQTKTLAVELAPGTYRYVCRVLDHEGLGMRGTLHVN
;
A
#
# COMPACT_ATOMS: atom_id res chain seq x y z
N MET A 1 46.05 -17.43 -19.82
CA MET A 1 45.51 -17.27 -19.64
C MET A 1 44.57 -16.93 -19.62
N HIS A 2 44.15 -16.71 -19.42
CA HIS A 2 43.32 -16.40 -19.25
C HIS A 2 42.28 -16.41 -19.19
N LYS A 3 41.93 -16.33 -19.37
CA LYS A 3 41.05 -16.39 -19.32
C LYS A 3 40.31 -16.23 -18.64
N LEU A 4 40.30 -16.46 -18.29
CA LEU A 4 39.72 -16.38 -17.50
C LEU A 4 38.99 -15.54 -17.19
N VAL A 5 39.21 -15.14 -16.98
CA VAL A 5 38.90 -14.14 -16.80
C VAL A 5 37.68 -13.96 -17.02
N ALA A 6 37.50 -14.12 -17.89
CA ALA A 6 36.33 -13.99 -18.31
C ALA A 6 35.33 -14.35 -17.42
N GLY A 7 35.43 -15.42 -17.13
CA GLY A 7 34.36 -15.89 -16.42
C GLY A 7 33.95 -14.92 -15.43
N VAL A 8 34.73 -14.50 -15.01
CA VAL A 8 34.48 -13.65 -14.07
C VAL A 8 33.43 -12.87 -14.31
N ALA A 9 33.60 -12.23 -15.11
CA ALA A 9 32.66 -11.35 -15.39
C ALA A 9 31.35 -11.81 -15.24
N GLY A 10 31.16 -12.73 -15.89
CA GLY A 10 29.83 -13.03 -15.92
C GLY A 10 29.23 -13.00 -14.68
N PHE A 11 29.83 -13.44 -13.95
CA PHE A 11 29.27 -13.65 -12.84
C PHE A 11 28.74 -12.52 -12.18
N VAL A 12 29.29 -11.60 -12.33
CA VAL A 12 28.87 -10.49 -11.65
C VAL A 12 27.49 -10.34 -11.82
N LEU A 13 27.01 -10.51 -12.96
CA LEU A 13 25.77 -10.38 -13.18
C LEU A 13 24.93 -11.01 -12.35
N ALA A 14 25.25 -12.11 -12.18
CA ALA A 14 24.38 -12.83 -11.42
C ALA A 14 24.08 -12.03 -10.24
N VAL A 15 24.94 -11.51 -9.81
CA VAL A 15 24.77 -10.76 -8.67
C VAL A 15 23.66 -9.91 -8.79
N LEU A 16 23.60 -9.26 -9.79
CA LEU A 16 22.60 -8.42 -9.93
C LEU A 16 21.33 -8.96 -9.70
N MET A 17 21.06 -9.94 -10.27
CA MET A 17 19.84 -10.40 -10.14
C MET A 17 19.50 -10.56 -8.81
N LEU A 18 20.32 -10.99 -8.15
CA LEU A 18 20.07 -11.18 -6.85
C LEU A 18 19.57 -9.99 -6.22
N ALA A 19 20.19 -8.96 -6.50
CA ALA A 19 19.79 -7.76 -5.89
C ALA A 19 18.33 -7.65 -6.11
N GLY A 20 17.94 -7.90 -7.26
CA GLY A 20 16.56 -7.71 -7.55
C GLY A 20 15.72 -8.51 -6.60
N CYS A 21 16.09 -9.68 -6.42
CA CYS A 21 15.31 -10.55 -5.61
C CYS A 21 15.31 -10.04 -4.20
N ALA A 22 16.38 -9.52 -3.82
CA ALA A 22 16.46 -9.08 -2.46
C ALA A 22 15.39 -8.05 -2.17
N GLY A 23 15.08 -7.28 -3.14
CA GLY A 23 14.13 -6.24 -2.87
C GLY A 23 12.75 -6.79 -2.63
N ASP A 24 12.59 -8.04 -2.88
CA ASP A 24 11.29 -8.60 -2.76
C ASP A 24 11.19 -9.26 -1.41
N ASP A 25 10.80 -8.55 -0.43
CA ASP A 25 10.70 -9.08 0.92
C ASP A 25 9.33 -9.65 1.23
N GLY A 26 8.49 -9.79 0.25
CA GLY A 26 7.18 -10.36 0.48
C GLY A 26 6.13 -9.37 0.95
N THR A 27 6.48 -8.13 1.08
CA THR A 27 5.51 -7.14 1.50
C THR A 27 4.89 -6.51 0.27
N THR A 28 3.59 -6.46 0.22
CA THR A 28 2.88 -5.84 -0.89
C THR A 28 1.91 -4.83 -0.33
N GLY A 29 1.18 -4.18 -1.17
CA GLY A 29 0.26 -3.19 -0.68
C GLY A 29 -0.50 -2.47 -1.78
N VAL A 30 -1.14 -1.40 -1.38
CA VAL A 30 -1.93 -0.59 -2.29
C VAL A 30 -1.74 0.86 -1.91
N THR A 31 -1.80 1.73 -2.90
CA THR A 31 -1.75 3.16 -2.67
C THR A 31 -3.16 3.71 -2.89
N VAL A 32 -3.63 4.46 -1.93
CA VAL A 32 -4.94 5.08 -1.99
C VAL A 32 -4.75 6.58 -1.92
N GLU A 33 -5.39 7.29 -2.84
CA GLU A 33 -5.38 8.74 -2.80
C GLU A 33 -6.65 9.19 -2.10
N ALA A 34 -6.53 10.10 -1.16
CA ALA A 34 -7.65 10.70 -0.47
C ALA A 34 -7.84 12.12 -0.98
N LYS A 35 -9.04 12.46 -1.39
CA LYS A 35 -9.35 13.78 -1.86
C LYS A 35 -10.81 13.99 -1.56
N GLU A 36 -11.23 15.22 -1.42
CA GLU A 36 -12.62 15.54 -1.05
C GLU A 36 -13.62 14.91 -2.01
N MET A 37 -14.39 14.23 -1.54
CA MET A 37 -14.90 13.35 -0.53
C MET A 37 -14.84 11.92 -1.02
N ARG A 38 -13.67 11.49 -1.46
CA ARG A 38 -13.54 10.15 -2.03
C ARG A 38 -12.14 9.59 -1.87
N PHE A 39 -12.07 8.28 -1.93
CA PHE A 39 -10.83 7.56 -2.06
C PHE A 39 -10.69 7.05 -3.49
N THR A 40 -9.48 7.02 -3.99
CA THR A 40 -9.16 6.43 -5.29
C THR A 40 -8.01 5.46 -5.10
N PRO A 41 -8.18 4.18 -5.34
CA PRO A 41 -9.37 3.53 -5.89
C PRO A 41 -10.45 3.34 -4.81
N LYS A 42 -11.66 3.10 -5.23
CA LYS A 42 -12.73 2.80 -4.30
C LYS A 42 -12.78 1.32 -3.98
N SER A 43 -12.01 0.52 -4.67
CA SER A 43 -11.98 -0.92 -4.47
C SER A 43 -10.62 -1.42 -4.91
N ALA A 44 -10.04 -2.29 -4.15
CA ALA A 44 -8.75 -2.89 -4.48
C ALA A 44 -8.72 -4.35 -4.02
N THR A 45 -7.95 -5.17 -4.71
CA THR A 45 -7.80 -6.58 -4.36
C THR A 45 -6.37 -6.81 -3.91
N LEU A 46 -6.20 -7.46 -2.79
CA LEU A 46 -4.90 -7.73 -2.22
C LEU A 46 -4.80 -9.21 -1.83
N GLY A 47 -3.61 -9.69 -1.63
CA GLY A 47 -3.40 -11.02 -1.09
C GLY A 47 -3.51 -10.97 0.42
N ALA A 48 -3.75 -12.13 1.03
CA ALA A 48 -3.80 -12.23 2.49
C ALA A 48 -2.40 -12.07 3.06
N GLY A 49 -2.33 -11.74 4.33
CA GLY A 49 -1.09 -11.59 5.05
C GLY A 49 -0.75 -10.13 5.33
N ARG A 50 0.51 -9.84 5.47
CA ARG A 50 0.95 -8.50 5.79
C ARG A 50 0.89 -7.63 4.55
N GLN A 51 0.19 -6.51 4.66
CA GLN A 51 0.04 -5.57 3.57
C GLN A 51 0.31 -4.15 4.07
N VAL A 52 0.78 -3.29 3.19
CA VAL A 52 1.01 -1.90 3.55
C VAL A 52 0.08 -1.04 2.70
N VAL A 53 -0.72 -0.23 3.34
CA VAL A 53 -1.57 0.71 2.65
C VAL A 53 -0.88 2.06 2.71
N THR A 54 -0.63 2.66 1.56
CA THR A 54 -0.05 3.99 1.48
C THR A 54 -1.17 4.95 1.15
N VAL A 55 -1.36 5.97 1.97
CA VAL A 55 -2.43 6.92 1.79
C VAL A 55 -1.84 8.29 1.52
N HIS A 56 -2.19 8.88 0.39
CA HIS A 56 -1.73 10.21 0.01
C HIS A 56 -2.93 11.15 0.00
N ASN A 57 -2.84 12.24 0.73
CA ASN A 57 -3.90 13.24 0.74
C ASN A 57 -3.62 14.29 -0.34
N ALA A 58 -4.34 14.19 -1.43
CA ALA A 58 -4.21 15.12 -2.54
C ALA A 58 -5.25 16.23 -2.47
N GLY A 59 -5.97 16.31 -1.38
CA GLY A 59 -7.02 17.31 -1.22
C GLY A 59 -6.61 18.48 -0.34
N HIS A 60 -7.58 19.24 0.11
CA HIS A 60 -7.37 20.43 0.92
C HIS A 60 -7.83 20.26 2.37
N LEU A 61 -8.45 19.15 2.68
CA LEU A 61 -8.96 18.88 4.01
C LEU A 61 -8.23 17.70 4.63
N ARG A 62 -8.23 17.63 5.95
CA ARG A 62 -7.68 16.49 6.65
C ARG A 62 -8.60 15.29 6.42
N HIS A 63 -8.03 14.15 6.22
CA HIS A 63 -8.77 12.91 6.05
C HIS A 63 -8.19 11.82 6.94
N THR A 64 -8.98 10.80 7.22
CA THR A 64 -8.48 9.58 7.85
C THR A 64 -8.72 8.42 6.89
N PHE A 65 -7.91 7.38 7.03
CA PHE A 65 -8.15 6.11 6.37
C PHE A 65 -8.29 5.11 7.50
N SER A 66 -9.48 4.55 7.64
CA SER A 66 -9.80 3.69 8.77
C SER A 66 -10.39 2.38 8.27
N ILE A 67 -9.87 1.26 8.78
CA ILE A 67 -10.48 -0.04 8.55
C ILE A 67 -11.09 -0.40 9.89
N ASN A 68 -12.35 -0.04 10.06
CA ASN A 68 -13.00 -0.16 11.36
C ASN A 68 -13.02 -1.58 11.92
N SER A 69 -13.19 -2.57 11.08
CA SER A 69 -13.25 -3.94 11.55
C SER A 69 -11.92 -4.42 12.15
N LEU A 70 -10.83 -3.73 11.86
CA LEU A 70 -9.54 -4.08 12.41
C LEU A 70 -9.06 -3.09 13.46
N GLY A 71 -9.79 -2.01 13.65
CA GLY A 71 -9.37 -0.97 14.58
C GLY A 71 -8.15 -0.21 14.10
N GLU A 72 -7.88 -0.19 12.80
CA GLU A 72 -6.70 0.46 12.24
C GLU A 72 -7.07 1.79 11.61
N GLU A 73 -6.28 2.81 11.87
CA GLU A 73 -6.56 4.13 11.33
C GLU A 73 -5.29 4.96 11.20
N VAL A 74 -5.24 5.81 10.18
CA VAL A 74 -4.17 6.77 10.02
C VAL A 74 -4.79 8.09 9.60
N THR A 75 -4.28 9.19 10.14
CA THR A 75 -4.72 10.53 9.80
C THR A 75 -3.74 11.16 8.82
N VAL A 76 -4.24 11.72 7.76
CA VAL A 76 -3.42 12.29 6.70
C VAL A 76 -3.86 13.72 6.43
N ASN A 77 -2.96 14.67 6.70
CA ASN A 77 -3.24 16.08 6.44
C ASN A 77 -2.95 16.41 4.97
N PRO A 78 -3.47 17.51 4.46
CA PRO A 78 -3.27 17.88 3.06
C PRO A 78 -1.78 17.80 2.67
N GLY A 79 -1.50 17.14 1.57
CA GLY A 79 -0.15 17.00 1.05
C GLY A 79 0.69 15.89 1.69
N GLN A 80 0.21 15.29 2.76
CA GLN A 80 0.96 14.24 3.42
C GLN A 80 0.72 12.87 2.78
N THR A 81 1.71 12.01 2.94
CA THR A 81 1.59 10.61 2.56
C THR A 81 1.97 9.79 3.79
N LYS A 82 1.14 8.87 4.19
CA LYS A 82 1.40 8.02 5.34
C LYS A 82 1.10 6.56 5.00
N THR A 83 1.69 5.66 5.75
CA THR A 83 1.50 4.23 5.52
C THR A 83 0.86 3.60 6.74
N LEU A 84 0.14 2.52 6.51
CA LEU A 84 -0.52 1.76 7.54
C LEU A 84 -0.24 0.29 7.24
N ALA A 85 0.44 -0.40 8.13
CA ALA A 85 0.73 -1.82 7.96
C ALA A 85 -0.36 -2.63 8.63
N VAL A 86 -0.91 -3.58 7.93
CA VAL A 86 -2.02 -4.37 8.45
C VAL A 86 -1.84 -5.85 8.12
N GLU A 87 -2.44 -6.72 8.94
CA GLU A 87 -2.45 -8.14 8.71
C GLU A 87 -3.86 -8.47 8.25
N LEU A 88 -3.98 -9.01 7.07
CA LEU A 88 -5.28 -9.25 6.47
C LEU A 88 -5.53 -10.73 6.23
N ALA A 89 -6.61 -11.23 6.79
CA ALA A 89 -7.08 -12.57 6.49
C ALA A 89 -7.97 -12.46 5.25
N PRO A 90 -8.21 -13.54 4.52
CA PRO A 90 -9.09 -13.50 3.37
C PRO A 90 -10.46 -12.95 3.77
N GLY A 91 -11.01 -12.12 2.96
CA GLY A 91 -12.31 -11.53 3.24
C GLY A 91 -12.47 -10.16 2.61
N THR A 92 -13.48 -9.45 3.02
CA THR A 92 -13.80 -8.14 2.50
C THR A 92 -13.75 -7.13 3.65
N TYR A 93 -13.04 -6.02 3.44
CA TYR A 93 -12.86 -5.02 4.46
C TYR A 93 -13.27 -3.66 3.93
N ARG A 94 -14.01 -2.94 4.73
CA ARG A 94 -14.42 -1.61 4.33
C ARG A 94 -13.46 -0.60 4.89
N TYR A 95 -13.07 0.39 4.11
CA TYR A 95 -12.29 1.50 4.62
C TYR A 95 -13.09 2.80 4.44
N VAL A 96 -12.98 3.68 5.40
CA VAL A 96 -13.76 4.91 5.44
C VAL A 96 -12.93 6.07 5.98
N CYS A 97 -13.39 7.29 5.69
CA CYS A 97 -12.85 8.47 6.34
C CYS A 97 -13.78 8.78 7.51
N ARG A 98 -13.22 8.96 8.68
CA ARG A 98 -14.01 9.23 9.88
C ARG A 98 -14.04 10.69 10.26
N VAL A 99 -13.62 11.58 9.39
CA VAL A 99 -13.66 12.99 9.68
C VAL A 99 -15.07 13.50 9.39
N LEU A 100 -15.71 14.05 10.41
CA LEU A 100 -17.06 14.59 10.28
C LEU A 100 -17.99 13.68 9.47
N ASP A 101 -18.63 14.20 8.44
CA ASP A 101 -19.59 13.47 7.65
C ASP A 101 -19.00 12.99 6.33
N HIS A 102 -17.66 12.95 6.22
CA HIS A 102 -17.02 12.58 4.96
C HIS A 102 -17.45 11.19 4.46
N GLU A 103 -17.61 10.25 5.37
CA GLU A 103 -18.06 8.93 4.98
C GLU A 103 -19.44 8.99 4.34
N GLY A 104 -20.35 9.73 4.93
CA GLY A 104 -21.70 9.86 4.40
C GLY A 104 -21.73 10.54 3.05
N LEU A 105 -20.70 11.34 2.73
CA LEU A 105 -20.61 12.03 1.46
C LEU A 105 -19.90 11.16 0.39
N GLY A 106 -19.58 9.93 0.72
CA GLY A 106 -19.02 9.00 -0.25
C GLY A 106 -17.57 8.60 -0.03
N MET A 107 -16.95 9.07 1.04
CA MET A 107 -15.55 8.79 1.29
C MET A 107 -15.36 7.43 1.94
N ARG A 108 -15.52 6.39 1.14
CA ARG A 108 -15.43 5.00 1.57
C ARG A 108 -15.00 4.11 0.41
N GLY A 109 -14.49 2.95 0.74
CA GLY A 109 -14.09 1.99 -0.26
C GLY A 109 -14.02 0.58 0.32
N THR A 110 -13.54 -0.36 -0.48
CA THR A 110 -13.52 -1.78 -0.11
C THR A 110 -12.22 -2.44 -0.52
N LEU A 111 -11.66 -3.24 0.39
CA LEU A 111 -10.54 -4.10 0.08
C LEU A 111 -11.07 -5.52 -0.02
N HIS A 112 -10.74 -6.21 -1.10
CA HIS A 112 -11.08 -7.61 -1.27
C HIS A 112 -9.78 -8.38 -1.10
N VAL A 113 -9.73 -9.27 -0.13
CA VAL A 113 -8.52 -10.02 0.21
C VAL A 113 -8.72 -11.49 -0.12
N ASN A 114 -7.85 -11.99 -0.96
CA ASN A 114 -7.92 -13.38 -1.41
C ASN A 114 -7.33 -14.37 -0.40
#